data_e3d814d90670e3557c5863e4247e5b08
#
_entry.id   e3d814d90670e3557c5863e4247e5b08
#
_cell.length_a   1.000
_cell.length_b   1.000
_cell.length_c   1.000
_cell.angle_alpha   90.00
_cell.angle_beta   90.00
_cell.angle_gamma   90.00
#
_symmetry.space_group_name_H-M   'P 1'
#
loop_
_entity.id
_entity.type
_entity.pdbx_description
1 polymer ?
#
loop_
_entity_poly.entity_id
_entity_poly.type
_entity_poly.pdbx_seq_one_letter_code
_entity_poly.pdbx_strand_id
1 'polypeptide(L)'
;MKELASIYGTHEALYGWYLPVEDCLCPIFPEHAVLAVNALTKQARALTPDKKILISPYGIVNSDLDSSEYEKQLAKLKVDIIAYQDEIGCVREDFPLVRLKENWKKLRTIHDRLDIALWANCETFTWENRLNDRTSALIPAAYSRLLSQQAAAS
;
A
#
# COMPACT_ATOMS: atom_id res chain seq x y z
N MET A 1 15.16 -6.30 -12.18
CA MET A 1 15.82 -5.07 -11.71
C MET A 1 17.07 -4.68 -12.50
N LYS A 2 18.12 -5.54 -12.61
CA LYS A 2 19.40 -5.16 -13.28
C LYS A 2 19.21 -4.60 -14.69
N GLU A 3 18.43 -5.26 -15.52
CA GLU A 3 18.14 -4.83 -16.89
C GLU A 3 17.45 -3.45 -16.93
N LEU A 4 16.40 -3.26 -16.12
CA LEU A 4 15.71 -1.96 -16.04
C LEU A 4 16.63 -0.86 -15.50
N ALA A 5 17.46 -1.17 -14.51
CA ALA A 5 18.42 -0.20 -13.99
C ALA A 5 19.48 0.19 -15.02
N SER A 6 19.94 -0.75 -15.87
CA SER A 6 20.91 -0.42 -16.94
C SER A 6 20.32 0.47 -18.02
N ILE A 7 19.00 0.39 -18.26
CA ILE A 7 18.32 1.19 -19.29
C ILE A 7 17.84 2.53 -18.73
N TYR A 8 17.22 2.51 -17.54
CA TYR A 8 16.49 3.65 -16.99
C TYR A 8 17.09 4.22 -15.70
N GLY A 9 18.09 3.57 -15.09
CA GLY A 9 18.57 3.91 -13.76
C GLY A 9 19.05 5.36 -13.60
N THR A 10 19.59 5.95 -14.65
CA THR A 10 20.04 7.35 -14.69
C THR A 10 19.01 8.32 -15.25
N HIS A 11 17.86 7.81 -15.71
CA HIS A 11 16.83 8.67 -16.30
C HIS A 11 16.18 9.54 -15.23
N GLU A 12 16.07 10.83 -15.46
CA GLU A 12 15.54 11.80 -14.51
C GLU A 12 14.07 11.55 -14.14
N ALA A 13 13.26 11.03 -15.08
CA ALA A 13 11.87 10.69 -14.83
C ALA A 13 11.68 9.41 -13.99
N LEU A 14 12.74 8.62 -13.75
CA LEU A 14 12.67 7.48 -12.85
C LEU A 14 12.65 7.98 -11.40
N TYR A 15 11.48 7.99 -10.78
CA TYR A 15 11.31 8.37 -9.37
C TYR A 15 11.81 7.27 -8.41
N GLY A 16 11.46 6.01 -8.69
CA GLY A 16 11.80 4.91 -7.80
C GLY A 16 11.33 3.56 -8.28
N TRP A 17 11.41 2.59 -7.38
CA TRP A 17 10.99 1.21 -7.59
C TRP A 17 9.71 0.91 -6.82
N TYR A 18 8.70 0.45 -7.52
CA TYR A 18 7.58 -0.23 -6.92
C TYR A 18 7.94 -1.72 -6.81
N LEU A 19 8.18 -2.20 -5.60
CA LEU A 19 8.53 -3.60 -5.37
C LEU A 19 7.29 -4.48 -5.51
N PRO A 20 7.35 -5.60 -6.24
CA PRO A 20 6.21 -6.48 -6.47
C PRO A 20 5.98 -7.40 -5.26
N VAL A 21 5.88 -6.81 -4.08
CA VAL A 21 5.54 -7.53 -2.84
C VAL A 21 4.18 -6.99 -2.40
N GLU A 22 3.16 -7.66 -2.85
CA GLU A 22 1.77 -7.42 -2.50
C GLU A 22 1.36 -8.46 -1.47
N ASP A 23 1.54 -8.15 -0.19
CA ASP A 23 1.23 -9.07 0.91
C ASP A 23 0.14 -8.49 1.82
N CYS A 24 -0.53 -9.39 2.56
CA CYS A 24 -1.58 -9.01 3.49
C CYS A 24 -0.98 -8.44 4.78
N LEU A 25 -1.52 -7.31 5.21
CA LEU A 25 -1.15 -6.70 6.49
C LEU A 25 -1.85 -7.33 7.70
N CYS A 26 -2.71 -8.31 7.48
CA CYS A 26 -3.64 -8.81 8.48
C CYS A 26 -3.09 -9.96 9.33
N PRO A 27 -3.26 -9.91 10.64
CA PRO A 27 -3.56 -8.72 11.43
C PRO A 27 -2.35 -7.80 11.60
N ILE A 28 -1.16 -8.32 11.35
CA ILE A 28 0.15 -7.67 11.46
C ILE A 28 0.98 -8.04 10.23
N PHE A 29 1.78 -7.13 9.74
CA PHE A 29 2.65 -7.37 8.59
C PHE A 29 3.57 -8.57 8.83
N PRO A 30 3.49 -9.65 8.02
CA PRO A 30 4.15 -10.90 8.34
C PRO A 30 5.68 -10.81 8.16
N GLU A 31 6.42 -11.51 9.00
CA GLU A 31 7.89 -11.49 9.00
C GLU A 31 8.50 -11.87 7.65
N HIS A 32 7.93 -12.87 6.97
CA HIS A 32 8.44 -13.28 5.65
C HIS A 32 8.32 -12.17 4.61
N ALA A 33 7.27 -11.35 4.65
CA ALA A 33 7.10 -10.20 3.76
C ALA A 33 8.13 -9.11 4.09
N VAL A 34 8.38 -8.85 5.37
CA VAL A 34 9.45 -7.91 5.81
C VAL A 34 10.80 -8.36 5.24
N LEU A 35 11.14 -9.63 5.37
CA LEU A 35 12.39 -10.18 4.85
C LEU A 35 12.49 -10.05 3.32
N ALA A 36 11.41 -10.39 2.60
CA ALA A 36 11.35 -10.29 1.14
C ALA A 36 11.50 -8.83 0.67
N VAL A 37 10.74 -7.91 1.27
CA VAL A 37 10.82 -6.47 0.97
C VAL A 37 12.25 -5.96 1.19
N ASN A 38 12.86 -6.26 2.34
CA ASN A 38 14.19 -5.78 2.67
C ASN A 38 15.27 -6.35 1.75
N ALA A 39 15.13 -7.61 1.33
CA ALA A 39 16.04 -8.23 0.36
C ALA A 39 15.98 -7.53 -1.01
N LEU A 40 14.77 -7.25 -1.51
CA LEU A 40 14.56 -6.51 -2.77
C LEU A 40 15.01 -5.05 -2.65
N THR A 41 14.72 -4.40 -1.54
CA THR A 41 15.19 -3.03 -1.25
C THR A 41 16.72 -2.94 -1.31
N LYS A 42 17.43 -3.90 -0.69
CA LYS A 42 18.89 -3.96 -0.75
C LYS A 42 19.41 -4.05 -2.20
N GLN A 43 18.76 -4.85 -3.04
CA GLN A 43 19.13 -4.97 -4.46
C GLN A 43 18.85 -3.68 -5.22
N ALA A 44 17.70 -3.05 -5.01
CA ALA A 44 17.33 -1.80 -5.65
C ALA A 44 18.31 -0.67 -5.28
N ARG A 45 18.62 -0.51 -3.99
CA ARG A 45 19.61 0.47 -3.50
C ARG A 45 21.01 0.26 -4.09
N ALA A 46 21.43 -1.00 -4.27
CA ALA A 46 22.74 -1.30 -4.89
C ALA A 46 22.81 -0.89 -6.37
N LEU A 47 21.67 -0.86 -7.06
CA LEU A 47 21.60 -0.49 -8.49
C LEU A 47 21.36 1.00 -8.70
N THR A 48 20.54 1.62 -7.85
CA THR A 48 20.11 3.02 -7.96
C THR A 48 19.92 3.60 -6.55
N PRO A 49 21.02 4.01 -5.88
CA PRO A 49 21.00 4.37 -4.46
C PRO A 49 20.07 5.56 -4.13
N ASP A 50 19.92 6.50 -5.06
CA ASP A 50 19.15 7.74 -4.87
C ASP A 50 17.65 7.60 -5.19
N LYS A 51 17.22 6.45 -5.71
CA LYS A 51 15.84 6.24 -6.13
C LYS A 51 14.98 5.75 -4.96
N LYS A 52 13.74 6.21 -4.92
CA LYS A 52 12.78 5.83 -3.87
C LYS A 52 12.34 4.37 -4.00
N ILE A 53 11.99 3.77 -2.87
CA ILE A 53 11.47 2.40 -2.79
C ILE A 53 10.06 2.45 -2.22
N LEU A 54 9.12 1.87 -2.96
CA LEU A 54 7.70 1.82 -2.61
C LEU A 54 7.19 0.38 -2.57
N ILE A 55 6.33 0.08 -1.63
CA ILE A 55 5.47 -1.10 -1.60
C ILE A 55 4.00 -0.69 -1.52
N SER A 56 3.09 -1.55 -2.00
CA SER A 56 1.65 -1.30 -1.93
C SER A 56 0.91 -2.52 -1.38
N PRO A 57 0.95 -2.74 -0.07
CA PRO A 57 0.29 -3.86 0.57
C PRO A 57 -1.23 -3.66 0.68
N TYR A 58 -1.95 -4.78 0.89
CA TYR A 58 -3.39 -4.80 1.15
C TYR A 58 -3.71 -5.30 2.57
N GLY A 59 -4.98 -5.33 2.94
CA GLY A 59 -5.43 -5.86 4.23
C GLY A 59 -5.61 -4.81 5.32
N ILE A 60 -5.61 -3.51 4.97
CA ILE A 60 -5.85 -2.40 5.91
C ILE A 60 -7.18 -2.55 6.66
N VAL A 61 -8.17 -3.19 6.03
CA VAL A 61 -9.52 -3.44 6.60
C VAL A 61 -9.46 -4.31 7.84
N ASN A 62 -8.55 -5.29 7.85
CA ASN A 62 -8.42 -6.31 8.89
C ASN A 62 -7.11 -6.18 9.69
N SER A 63 -6.38 -5.09 9.51
CA SER A 63 -5.13 -4.85 10.24
C SER A 63 -5.38 -4.39 11.67
N ASP A 64 -4.59 -4.90 12.60
CA ASP A 64 -4.59 -4.45 14.00
C ASP A 64 -3.68 -3.23 14.18
N LEU A 65 -4.19 -2.07 13.74
CA LEU A 65 -3.45 -0.80 13.77
C LEU A 65 -3.24 -0.25 15.20
N ASP A 66 -3.89 -0.81 16.19
CA ASP A 66 -3.72 -0.43 17.60
C ASP A 66 -2.62 -1.28 18.28
N SER A 67 -2.17 -2.33 17.63
CA SER A 67 -1.12 -3.19 18.16
C SER A 67 0.27 -2.57 18.06
N SER A 68 1.02 -2.59 19.15
CA SER A 68 2.44 -2.20 19.14
C SER A 68 3.30 -3.10 18.24
N GLU A 69 2.86 -4.35 18.00
CA GLU A 69 3.56 -5.27 17.11
C GLU A 69 3.41 -4.85 15.65
N TYR A 70 2.28 -4.25 15.26
CA TYR A 70 2.10 -3.69 13.93
C TYR A 70 3.17 -2.64 13.61
N GLU A 71 3.33 -1.66 14.50
CA GLU A 71 4.35 -0.63 14.37
C GLU A 71 5.78 -1.20 14.36
N LYS A 72 6.06 -2.17 15.26
CA LYS A 72 7.37 -2.83 15.30
C LYS A 72 7.72 -3.56 14.01
N GLN A 73 6.75 -4.18 13.36
CA GLN A 73 6.97 -4.84 12.07
C GLN A 73 7.22 -3.81 10.96
N LEU A 74 6.45 -2.72 10.91
CA LEU A 74 6.71 -1.64 9.96
C LEU A 74 8.08 -1.00 10.16
N ALA A 75 8.52 -0.81 11.40
CA ALA A 75 9.83 -0.25 11.72
C ALA A 75 11.02 -1.07 11.19
N LYS A 76 10.81 -2.36 10.88
CA LYS A 76 11.85 -3.21 10.27
C LYS A 76 12.01 -2.96 8.77
N LEU A 77 11.02 -2.37 8.10
CA LEU A 77 11.04 -2.12 6.66
C LEU A 77 12.08 -1.05 6.31
N LYS A 78 12.75 -1.22 5.17
CA LYS A 78 13.79 -0.31 4.67
C LYS A 78 13.33 0.43 3.41
N VAL A 79 12.02 0.63 3.28
CA VAL A 79 11.38 1.37 2.18
C VAL A 79 11.23 2.85 2.52
N ASP A 80 11.02 3.67 1.49
CA ASP A 80 10.76 5.10 1.67
C ASP A 80 9.26 5.41 1.74
N ILE A 81 8.44 4.57 1.10
CA ILE A 81 7.01 4.84 0.90
C ILE A 81 6.21 3.55 1.07
N ILE A 82 5.11 3.63 1.80
CA ILE A 82 4.08 2.59 1.80
C ILE A 82 2.78 3.20 1.27
N ALA A 83 2.32 2.69 0.11
CA ALA A 83 1.07 3.08 -0.52
C ALA A 83 0.01 2.01 -0.23
N TYR A 84 -0.73 2.15 0.86
CA TYR A 84 -1.73 1.15 1.23
C TYR A 84 -2.89 1.14 0.24
N GLN A 85 -3.30 -0.04 -0.17
CA GLN A 85 -4.54 -0.23 -0.92
C GLN A 85 -5.73 0.05 0.00
N ASP A 86 -6.66 0.89 -0.43
CA ASP A 86 -7.81 1.28 0.39
C ASP A 86 -8.93 0.22 0.39
N GLU A 87 -8.86 -0.74 -0.51
CA GLU A 87 -9.74 -1.92 -0.62
C GLU A 87 -11.25 -1.59 -0.76
N ILE A 88 -11.59 -0.34 -1.06
CA ILE A 88 -12.99 0.08 -1.22
C ILE A 88 -13.64 -0.54 -2.46
N GLY A 89 -12.86 -0.79 -3.51
CA GLY A 89 -13.33 -1.39 -4.76
C GLY A 89 -13.36 -2.91 -4.73
N CYS A 90 -12.38 -3.55 -4.08
CA CYS A 90 -12.22 -5.01 -4.11
C CYS A 90 -12.90 -5.74 -2.95
N VAL A 91 -13.11 -5.08 -1.81
CA VAL A 91 -13.79 -5.69 -0.68
C VAL A 91 -15.27 -5.89 -1.00
N ARG A 92 -15.74 -7.12 -0.85
CA ARG A 92 -17.13 -7.50 -1.17
C ARG A 92 -18.13 -7.15 -0.10
N GLU A 93 -17.66 -6.90 1.12
CA GLU A 93 -18.46 -6.39 2.23
C GLU A 93 -18.43 -4.87 2.23
N ASP A 94 -19.49 -4.23 2.70
CA ASP A 94 -19.51 -2.78 2.82
C ASP A 94 -18.50 -2.31 3.86
N PHE A 95 -17.34 -1.87 3.40
CA PHE A 95 -16.34 -1.23 4.23
C PHE A 95 -16.68 0.26 4.36
N PRO A 96 -17.09 0.74 5.54
CA PRO A 96 -17.54 2.11 5.68
C PRO A 96 -16.38 3.10 5.50
N LEU A 97 -16.58 4.15 4.72
CA LEU A 97 -15.60 5.23 4.55
C LEU A 97 -15.18 5.89 5.88
N VAL A 98 -16.07 5.89 6.88
CA VAL A 98 -15.75 6.36 8.24
C VAL A 98 -14.62 5.52 8.84
N ARG A 99 -14.69 4.20 8.73
CA ARG A 99 -13.66 3.29 9.22
C ARG A 99 -12.35 3.44 8.44
N LEU A 100 -12.43 3.63 7.13
CA LEU A 100 -11.27 3.95 6.31
C LEU A 100 -10.57 5.22 6.82
N LYS A 101 -11.32 6.28 7.08
CA LYS A 101 -10.78 7.54 7.62
C LYS A 101 -10.11 7.36 8.98
N GLU A 102 -10.69 6.55 9.84
CA GLU A 102 -10.08 6.21 11.14
C GLU A 102 -8.77 5.45 10.97
N ASN A 103 -8.73 4.46 10.07
CA ASN A 103 -7.52 3.72 9.76
C ASN A 103 -6.40 4.64 9.20
N TRP A 104 -6.75 5.58 8.31
CA TRP A 104 -5.78 6.56 7.79
C TRP A 104 -5.19 7.44 8.90
N LYS A 105 -6.00 7.88 9.86
CA LYS A 105 -5.52 8.65 11.02
C LYS A 105 -4.54 7.84 11.87
N LYS A 106 -4.84 6.57 12.13
CA LYS A 106 -3.94 5.67 12.87
C LYS A 106 -2.64 5.45 12.12
N LEU A 107 -2.71 5.13 10.83
CA LEU A 107 -1.54 4.97 9.97
C LEU A 107 -0.70 6.24 9.93
N ARG A 108 -1.32 7.42 9.81
CA ARG A 108 -0.60 8.69 9.84
C ARG A 108 0.24 8.81 11.13
N THR A 109 -0.38 8.52 12.27
CA THR A 109 0.30 8.58 13.57
C THR A 109 1.49 7.62 13.65
N ILE A 110 1.35 6.40 13.10
CA ILE A 110 2.45 5.42 13.06
C ILE A 110 3.56 5.90 12.13
N HIS A 111 3.21 6.32 10.91
CA HIS A 111 4.17 6.73 9.90
C HIS A 111 4.97 7.97 10.29
N ASP A 112 4.35 8.92 11.00
CA ASP A 112 5.05 10.11 11.51
C ASP A 112 6.17 9.75 12.50
N ARG A 113 6.03 8.60 13.21
CA ARG A 113 7.09 8.10 14.10
C ARG A 113 8.19 7.31 13.39
N LEU A 114 7.89 6.75 12.22
CA LEU A 114 8.80 5.84 11.50
C LEU A 114 9.60 6.51 10.38
N ASP A 115 9.31 7.76 10.06
CA ASP A 115 9.91 8.48 8.91
C ASP A 115 9.75 7.73 7.57
N ILE A 116 8.62 7.04 7.41
CA ILE A 116 8.21 6.36 6.16
C ILE A 116 7.02 7.13 5.59
N ALA A 117 7.10 7.55 4.33
CA ALA A 117 6.01 8.29 3.70
C ALA A 117 4.76 7.42 3.57
N LEU A 118 3.62 7.96 3.97
CA LEU A 118 2.30 7.33 3.84
C LEU A 118 1.62 7.82 2.57
N TRP A 119 1.31 6.89 1.67
CA TRP A 119 0.50 7.15 0.49
C TRP A 119 -0.77 6.30 0.50
N ALA A 120 -1.80 6.77 -0.19
CA ALA A 120 -3.02 6.01 -0.45
C ALA A 120 -3.02 5.50 -1.89
N ASN A 121 -3.18 4.19 -2.07
CA ASN A 121 -3.49 3.57 -3.35
C ASN A 121 -5.01 3.40 -3.44
N CYS A 122 -5.68 4.40 -4.03
CA CYS A 122 -7.14 4.46 -4.12
C CYS A 122 -7.64 3.60 -5.28
N GLU A 123 -8.49 2.63 -5.00
CA GLU A 123 -9.10 1.78 -6.02
C GLU A 123 -10.17 2.54 -6.80
N THR A 124 -9.98 2.62 -8.12
CA THR A 124 -10.86 3.38 -9.03
C THR A 124 -11.94 2.54 -9.69
N PHE A 125 -12.09 1.29 -9.27
CA PHE A 125 -13.05 0.33 -9.78
C PHE A 125 -14.03 -0.14 -8.69
N THR A 126 -15.10 -0.80 -9.09
CA THR A 126 -16.03 -1.53 -8.25
C THR A 126 -16.51 -2.79 -8.94
N TRP A 127 -17.06 -3.73 -8.19
CA TRP A 127 -17.74 -4.87 -8.79
C TRP A 127 -19.12 -4.45 -9.30
N GLU A 128 -19.50 -4.91 -10.49
CA GLU A 128 -20.83 -4.68 -11.07
C GLU A 128 -21.94 -5.25 -10.17
N ASN A 129 -21.72 -6.47 -9.65
CA ASN A 129 -22.60 -7.14 -8.70
C ASN A 129 -21.84 -7.37 -7.38
N ARG A 130 -22.10 -6.58 -6.37
CA ARG A 130 -21.38 -6.61 -5.08
C ARG A 130 -21.52 -7.91 -4.27
N LEU A 131 -22.55 -8.71 -4.51
CA LEU A 131 -22.86 -9.85 -3.68
C LEU A 131 -22.38 -11.16 -4.30
N ASN A 132 -21.24 -11.66 -3.80
CA ASN A 132 -20.78 -13.07 -3.90
C ASN A 132 -20.63 -13.68 -5.30
N ASP A 133 -20.75 -12.95 -6.38
CA ASP A 133 -20.56 -13.48 -7.72
C ASP A 133 -19.11 -13.23 -8.18
N ARG A 134 -18.30 -14.31 -8.15
CA ARG A 134 -16.91 -14.29 -8.65
C ARG A 134 -16.83 -14.06 -10.17
N THR A 135 -17.96 -14.10 -10.87
CA THR A 135 -18.07 -13.85 -12.33
C THR A 135 -18.42 -12.40 -12.65
N SER A 136 -18.68 -11.58 -11.63
CA SER A 136 -18.98 -10.16 -11.81
C SER A 136 -17.80 -9.40 -12.42
N ALA A 137 -18.10 -8.53 -13.37
CA ALA A 137 -17.12 -7.68 -14.00
C ALA A 137 -16.66 -6.54 -13.05
N LEU A 138 -15.43 -6.06 -13.25
CA LEU A 138 -14.96 -4.82 -12.66
C LEU A 138 -15.41 -3.66 -13.55
N ILE A 139 -16.07 -2.68 -12.97
CA ILE A 139 -16.52 -1.46 -13.63
C ILE A 139 -15.92 -0.23 -12.99
N PRO A 140 -15.83 0.92 -13.69
CA PRO A 140 -15.35 2.16 -13.09
C PRO A 140 -16.18 2.57 -11.88
N ALA A 141 -15.53 3.03 -10.83
CA ALA A 141 -16.19 3.55 -9.65
C ALA A 141 -16.93 4.86 -9.93
N ALA A 142 -18.03 5.12 -9.21
CA ALA A 142 -18.69 6.41 -9.27
C ALA A 142 -17.74 7.54 -8.80
N TYR A 143 -17.74 8.66 -9.50
CA TYR A 143 -16.88 9.80 -9.20
C TYR A 143 -17.05 10.31 -7.76
N SER A 144 -18.30 10.35 -7.26
CA SER A 144 -18.59 10.71 -5.86
C SER A 144 -17.89 9.81 -4.85
N ARG A 145 -17.76 8.50 -5.15
CA ARG A 145 -17.01 7.57 -4.29
C ARG A 145 -15.52 7.91 -4.29
N LEU A 146 -14.93 8.18 -5.45
CA LEU A 146 -13.51 8.55 -5.54
C LEU A 146 -13.18 9.81 -4.76
N LEU A 147 -14.03 10.83 -4.83
CA LEU A 147 -13.90 12.04 -4.01
C LEU A 147 -13.96 11.74 -2.52
N SER A 148 -14.85 10.84 -2.10
CA SER A 148 -14.98 10.45 -0.70
C SER A 148 -13.79 9.65 -0.19
N GLN A 149 -13.19 8.78 -1.02
CA GLN A 149 -11.94 8.07 -0.70
C GLN A 149 -10.78 9.05 -0.55
N GLN A 150 -10.63 9.98 -1.47
CA GLN A 150 -9.61 11.03 -1.40
C GLN A 150 -9.74 11.87 -0.13
N ALA A 151 -10.97 12.30 0.19
CA ALA A 151 -11.24 13.06 1.42
C ALA A 151 -11.02 12.24 2.70
N ALA A 152 -11.12 10.91 2.65
CA ALA A 152 -10.82 10.06 3.80
C ALA A 152 -9.31 9.90 4.03
N ALA A 153 -8.49 9.97 2.97
CA ALA A 153 -7.04 9.84 3.01
C ALA A 153 -6.31 11.17 3.27
N SER A 154 -7.03 12.31 3.23
CA SER A 154 -6.51 13.66 3.49
C SER A 154 -6.64 14.02 4.96
#